data_7e772e2035d936db519703c31e96034f
#
_entry.id   7e772e2035d936db519703c31e96034f
#
_cell.length_a   1.000
_cell.length_b   1.000
_cell.length_c   1.000
_cell.angle_alpha   90.00
_cell.angle_beta   90.00
_cell.angle_gamma   90.00
#
_symmetry.space_group_name_H-M   'P 1'
#
loop_
_entity.id
_entity.type
_entity.pdbx_description
1 polymer ?
#
loop_
_entity_poly.entity_id
_entity_poly.type
_entity_poly.pdbx_seq_one_letter_code
_entity_poly.pdbx_strand_id
1 'polypeptide(L)'
;MKGSRPEQAILTKDNDLTKTKETNVTINAMVDGLNDHDIESMNRFFSETFRWIGNAGCGSKFGLTEFQDNWQRPFQAAFSDKVCIDEARVTQGEWCAAFGRQEAVHSGTFMGIEPTFQKVEIRYMDFWKVVD
;
A
#
# COMPACT_ATOMS: atom_id res chain seq x y z
N MET A 1 -14.22 22.28 -17.64
CA MET A 1 -12.87 21.77 -17.98
C MET A 1 -13.02 20.31 -18.38
N LYS A 2 -12.61 19.97 -19.59
CA LYS A 2 -12.46 18.55 -19.94
C LYS A 2 -11.20 18.05 -19.23
N GLY A 3 -11.35 17.09 -18.31
CA GLY A 3 -10.20 16.42 -17.71
C GLY A 3 -9.34 15.78 -18.78
N SER A 4 -8.03 15.98 -18.72
CA SER A 4 -7.11 15.24 -19.58
C SER A 4 -7.17 13.75 -19.18
N ARG A 5 -7.43 12.89 -20.13
CA ARG A 5 -7.21 11.44 -19.95
C ARG A 5 -5.74 11.16 -20.29
N PRO A 6 -5.03 10.43 -19.46
CA PRO A 6 -3.74 9.92 -19.85
C PRO A 6 -3.91 9.06 -21.11
N GLU A 7 -2.96 9.13 -22.02
CA GLU A 7 -2.97 8.24 -23.17
C GLU A 7 -3.07 6.79 -22.70
N GLN A 8 -3.96 6.03 -23.31
CA GLN A 8 -4.10 4.60 -23.02
C GLN A 8 -2.95 3.76 -23.59
N ALA A 9 -1.80 4.37 -23.80
CA ALA A 9 -0.59 3.67 -24.21
C ALA A 9 -0.17 2.55 -23.24
N ILE A 10 -0.78 2.58 -22.06
CA ILE A 10 -0.49 1.62 -21.01
C ILE A 10 -0.86 0.19 -21.38
N LEU A 11 -1.67 -0.01 -22.39
CA LEU A 11 -2.32 -1.31 -22.49
C LEU A 11 -1.69 -2.22 -23.46
N THR A 12 -0.45 -1.93 -23.91
CA THR A 12 -0.36 -2.92 -24.68
C THR A 12 0.64 -3.48 -25.53
N LYS A 13 1.48 -2.89 -26.09
CA LYS A 13 2.35 -3.52 -27.06
C LYS A 13 3.56 -4.22 -26.45
N ASP A 14 3.94 -3.79 -25.28
CA ASP A 14 5.17 -4.23 -24.63
C ASP A 14 4.89 -4.66 -23.20
N ASN A 15 3.96 -5.60 -23.07
CA ASN A 15 3.74 -6.28 -21.82
C ASN A 15 5.01 -7.09 -21.49
N ASP A 16 5.94 -6.46 -20.78
CA ASP A 16 7.13 -7.15 -20.29
C ASP A 16 6.71 -8.14 -19.19
N LEU A 17 6.51 -9.40 -19.62
CA LEU A 17 6.11 -10.46 -18.72
C LEU A 17 7.17 -10.77 -17.65
N THR A 18 8.44 -10.52 -17.94
CA THR A 18 9.52 -10.69 -16.96
C THR A 18 9.38 -9.64 -15.86
N LYS A 19 9.29 -8.36 -16.24
CA LYS A 19 9.09 -7.28 -15.28
C LYS A 19 7.80 -7.43 -14.49
N THR A 20 6.73 -7.87 -15.14
CA THR A 20 5.43 -8.15 -14.47
C THR A 20 5.59 -9.21 -13.37
N LYS A 21 6.32 -10.29 -13.64
CA LYS A 21 6.60 -11.33 -12.64
C LYS A 21 7.45 -10.82 -11.49
N GLU A 22 8.51 -10.06 -11.78
CA GLU A 22 9.37 -9.44 -10.77
C GLU A 22 8.59 -8.49 -9.87
N THR A 23 7.73 -7.64 -10.46
CA THR A 23 6.83 -6.76 -9.72
C THR A 23 5.92 -7.54 -8.79
N ASN A 24 5.30 -8.62 -9.27
CA ASN A 24 4.46 -9.48 -8.43
C ASN A 24 5.23 -10.10 -7.27
N VAL A 25 6.45 -10.59 -7.50
CA VAL A 25 7.29 -11.15 -6.45
C VAL A 25 7.57 -10.10 -5.36
N THR A 26 7.95 -8.90 -5.77
CA THR A 26 8.23 -7.79 -4.83
C THR A 26 7.00 -7.42 -4.01
N ILE A 27 5.85 -7.25 -4.66
CA ILE A 27 4.61 -6.88 -3.97
C ILE A 27 4.13 -8.00 -3.04
N ASN A 28 4.24 -9.27 -3.44
CA ASN A 28 3.89 -10.39 -2.56
C ASN A 28 4.75 -10.38 -1.30
N ALA A 29 6.07 -10.25 -1.44
CA ALA A 29 6.96 -10.21 -0.30
C ALA A 29 6.70 -9.01 0.62
N MET A 30 6.33 -7.85 0.06
CA MET A 30 5.93 -6.68 0.85
C MET A 30 4.63 -6.94 1.62
N VAL A 31 3.62 -7.52 0.99
CA VAL A 31 2.33 -7.84 1.64
C VAL A 31 2.52 -8.89 2.75
N ASP A 32 3.36 -9.89 2.52
CA ASP A 32 3.71 -10.88 3.54
C ASP A 32 4.36 -10.20 4.74
N GLY A 33 5.31 -9.28 4.53
CA GLY A 33 5.91 -8.48 5.60
C GLY A 33 4.90 -7.63 6.37
N LEU A 34 3.92 -7.05 5.68
CA LEU A 34 2.81 -6.33 6.31
C LEU A 34 1.97 -7.24 7.21
N ASN A 35 1.67 -8.44 6.75
CA ASN A 35 0.87 -9.42 7.49
C ASN A 35 1.63 -10.02 8.66
N ASP A 36 2.95 -10.12 8.57
CA ASP A 36 3.83 -10.52 9.67
C ASP A 36 4.07 -9.39 10.69
N HIS A 37 3.57 -8.19 10.39
CA HIS A 37 3.74 -6.98 11.21
C HIS A 37 5.21 -6.54 11.40
N ASP A 38 6.08 -6.97 10.52
CA ASP A 38 7.51 -6.65 10.56
C ASP A 38 7.82 -5.42 9.69
N ILE A 39 7.58 -4.24 10.28
CA ILE A 39 7.80 -2.95 9.60
C ILE A 39 9.29 -2.79 9.20
N GLU A 40 10.21 -3.21 10.05
CA GLU A 40 11.64 -3.00 9.80
C GLU A 40 12.14 -3.84 8.62
N SER A 41 11.65 -5.07 8.47
CA SER A 41 12.02 -5.92 7.34
C SER A 41 11.50 -5.39 6.01
N MET A 42 10.48 -4.52 6.04
CA MET A 42 9.90 -3.92 4.85
C MET A 42 10.77 -2.82 4.23
N ASN A 43 11.73 -2.26 4.97
CA ASN A 43 12.57 -1.15 4.50
C ASN A 43 13.25 -1.45 3.17
N ARG A 44 13.62 -2.71 2.94
CA ARG A 44 14.26 -3.17 1.70
C ARG A 44 13.38 -3.06 0.44
N PHE A 45 12.07 -2.88 0.60
CA PHE A 45 11.14 -2.77 -0.52
C PHE A 45 10.90 -1.34 -1.01
N PHE A 46 11.43 -0.35 -0.28
CA PHE A 46 11.18 1.05 -0.57
C PHE A 46 12.43 1.71 -1.13
N SER A 47 12.28 2.46 -2.21
CA SER A 47 13.36 3.27 -2.77
C SER A 47 13.64 4.51 -1.92
N GLU A 48 14.81 5.10 -2.07
CA GLU A 48 15.15 6.38 -1.42
C GLU A 48 14.21 7.51 -1.82
N THR A 49 13.65 7.43 -3.03
CA THR A 49 12.70 8.40 -3.57
C THR A 49 11.25 8.00 -3.35
N PHE A 50 11.00 7.07 -2.45
CA PHE A 50 9.67 6.58 -2.12
C PHE A 50 8.72 7.73 -1.78
N ARG A 51 7.51 7.63 -2.29
CA ARG A 51 6.43 8.55 -1.97
C ARG A 51 5.14 7.76 -1.74
N TRP A 52 4.53 8.00 -0.60
CA TRP A 52 3.21 7.50 -0.29
C TRP A 52 2.18 8.61 -0.50
N ILE A 53 1.11 8.29 -1.21
CA ILE A 53 0.02 9.22 -1.50
C ILE A 53 -1.24 8.62 -0.88
N GLY A 54 -1.70 9.23 0.19
CA GLY A 54 -2.89 8.79 0.90
C GLY A 54 -4.18 9.41 0.36
N ASN A 55 -5.29 8.99 0.94
CA ASN A 55 -6.60 9.56 0.69
C ASN A 55 -6.72 11.01 1.18
N ALA A 56 -7.82 11.66 0.83
CA ALA A 56 -8.13 12.99 1.34
C ALA A 56 -8.08 13.01 2.88
N GLY A 57 -7.34 13.98 3.43
CA GLY A 57 -7.10 14.11 4.86
C GLY A 57 -5.84 13.40 5.37
N CYS A 58 -5.31 12.41 4.65
CA CYS A 58 -4.07 11.71 5.02
C CYS A 58 -2.81 12.39 4.45
N GLY A 59 -2.97 13.14 3.36
CA GLY A 59 -1.88 13.82 2.68
C GLY A 59 -0.89 12.88 1.99
N SER A 60 0.25 13.42 1.62
CA SER A 60 1.37 12.64 1.05
C SER A 60 2.54 12.62 2.02
N LYS A 61 3.35 11.56 1.94
CA LYS A 61 4.58 11.38 2.71
C LYS A 61 5.73 11.17 1.74
N PHE A 62 6.83 11.86 1.98
CA PHE A 62 8.02 11.82 1.13
C PHE A 62 9.15 11.10 1.84
N GLY A 63 9.60 10.02 1.27
CA GLY A 63 10.60 9.15 1.86
C GLY A 63 10.04 8.19 2.92
N LEU A 64 10.82 7.16 3.18
CA LEU A 64 10.41 6.07 4.06
C LEU A 64 10.21 6.52 5.51
N THR A 65 11.13 7.33 6.03
CA THR A 65 11.07 7.81 7.42
C THR A 65 9.79 8.60 7.69
N GLU A 66 9.47 9.58 6.83
CA GLU A 66 8.23 10.36 6.99
C GLU A 66 6.98 9.48 6.92
N PHE A 67 6.95 8.54 5.97
CA PHE A 67 5.85 7.59 5.84
C PHE A 67 5.71 6.71 7.09
N GLN A 68 6.81 6.15 7.59
CA GLN A 68 6.76 5.26 8.75
C GLN A 68 6.36 6.01 10.02
N ASP A 69 6.95 7.17 10.28
CA ASP A 69 6.70 7.90 11.52
C ASP A 69 5.32 8.56 11.56
N ASN A 70 4.84 9.05 10.41
CA ASN A 70 3.60 9.82 10.36
C ASN A 70 2.39 9.04 9.86
N TRP A 71 2.58 7.80 9.39
CA TRP A 71 1.48 6.96 8.93
C TRP A 71 1.60 5.50 9.37
N GLN A 72 2.65 4.79 8.95
CA GLN A 72 2.71 3.33 9.12
C GLN A 72 2.72 2.90 10.58
N ARG A 73 3.59 3.48 11.41
CA ARG A 73 3.67 3.13 12.84
C ARG A 73 2.43 3.54 13.63
N PRO A 74 1.89 4.77 13.49
CA PRO A 74 0.63 5.13 14.12
C PRO A 74 -0.53 4.23 13.72
N PHE A 75 -0.62 3.87 12.43
CA PHE A 75 -1.64 2.97 11.92
C PHE A 75 -1.51 1.56 12.52
N GLN A 76 -0.31 1.00 12.52
CA GLN A 76 -0.03 -0.30 13.13
C GLN A 76 -0.33 -0.32 14.63
N ALA A 77 -0.02 0.75 15.35
CA ALA A 77 -0.28 0.86 16.79
C ALA A 77 -1.79 0.95 17.11
N ALA A 78 -2.57 1.52 16.20
CA ALA A 78 -4.00 1.72 16.38
C ALA A 78 -4.86 0.50 16.01
N PHE A 79 -4.35 -0.37 15.13
CA PHE A 79 -5.09 -1.49 14.59
C PHE A 79 -4.33 -2.81 14.79
N SER A 80 -4.69 -3.55 15.83
CA SER A 80 -4.10 -4.85 16.14
C SER A 80 -4.69 -5.98 15.29
N ASP A 81 -3.96 -7.08 15.23
CA ASP A 81 -4.37 -8.30 14.50
C ASP A 81 -4.70 -8.03 13.02
N LYS A 82 -4.03 -7.03 12.45
CA LYS A 82 -4.32 -6.58 11.10
C LYS A 82 -3.88 -7.62 10.07
N VAL A 83 -4.80 -7.95 9.17
CA VAL A 83 -4.57 -8.83 8.02
C VAL A 83 -5.02 -8.12 6.75
N CYS A 84 -4.12 -8.05 5.75
CA CYS A 84 -4.42 -7.55 4.42
C CYS A 84 -4.91 -8.71 3.54
N ILE A 85 -6.04 -8.52 2.90
CA ILE A 85 -6.67 -9.51 2.02
C ILE A 85 -6.94 -8.86 0.67
N ASP A 86 -6.13 -9.18 -0.33
CA ASP A 86 -6.37 -8.77 -1.70
C ASP A 86 -7.52 -9.60 -2.30
N GLU A 87 -8.57 -8.92 -2.74
CA GLU A 87 -9.69 -9.56 -3.44
C GLU A 87 -9.46 -9.61 -4.96
N ALA A 88 -8.73 -8.64 -5.50
CA ALA A 88 -8.33 -8.59 -6.89
C ALA A 88 -6.99 -7.87 -7.02
N ARG A 89 -6.19 -8.30 -7.98
CA ARG A 89 -4.89 -7.69 -8.30
C ARG A 89 -4.67 -7.68 -9.81
N VAL A 90 -4.13 -6.58 -10.30
CA VAL A 90 -3.70 -6.43 -11.69
C VAL A 90 -2.27 -5.95 -11.70
N THR A 91 -1.41 -6.63 -12.44
CA THR A 91 0.00 -6.25 -12.57
C THR A 91 0.39 -6.18 -14.03
N GLN A 92 1.06 -5.09 -14.40
CA GLN A 92 1.62 -4.92 -15.74
C GLN A 92 2.92 -4.11 -15.67
N GLY A 93 4.02 -4.72 -16.09
CA GLY A 93 5.33 -4.09 -16.04
C GLY A 93 5.68 -3.66 -14.61
N GLU A 94 6.00 -2.40 -14.44
CA GLU A 94 6.35 -1.79 -13.15
C GLU A 94 5.16 -1.55 -12.21
N TRP A 95 3.94 -1.65 -12.72
CA TRP A 95 2.75 -1.27 -11.96
C TRP A 95 1.99 -2.47 -11.43
N CYS A 96 1.56 -2.37 -10.18
CA CYS A 96 0.63 -3.28 -9.56
C CYS A 96 -0.50 -2.49 -8.91
N ALA A 97 -1.72 -2.94 -9.11
CA ALA A 97 -2.88 -2.41 -8.42
C ALA A 97 -3.59 -3.54 -7.68
N ALA A 98 -4.01 -3.30 -6.45
CA ALA A 98 -4.79 -4.23 -5.68
C ALA A 98 -6.04 -3.56 -5.11
N PHE A 99 -7.10 -4.32 -5.06
CA PHE A 99 -8.35 -3.99 -4.41
C PHE A 99 -8.61 -5.03 -3.33
N GLY A 100 -8.94 -4.58 -2.14
CA GLY A 100 -9.13 -5.51 -1.05
C GLY A 100 -9.58 -4.84 0.24
N ARG A 101 -9.32 -5.52 1.34
CA ARG A 101 -9.65 -5.07 2.68
C ARG A 101 -8.58 -5.44 3.68
N GLN A 102 -8.48 -4.64 4.71
CA GLN A 102 -7.77 -5.00 5.93
C GLN A 102 -8.79 -5.30 7.00
N GLU A 103 -8.64 -6.40 7.67
CA GLU A 103 -9.41 -6.74 8.87
C GLU A 103 -8.53 -6.52 10.09
N ALA A 104 -9.04 -5.89 11.12
CA ALA A 104 -8.28 -5.56 12.32
C ALA A 104 -9.20 -5.32 13.51
N VAL A 105 -8.59 -5.08 14.69
CA VAL A 105 -9.28 -4.54 15.87
C VAL A 105 -8.80 -3.11 16.09
N HIS A 106 -9.73 -2.17 16.26
CA HIS A 106 -9.38 -0.79 16.63
C HIS A 106 -9.02 -0.72 18.11
N SER A 107 -7.74 -0.92 18.41
CA SER A 107 -7.21 -1.11 19.77
C SER A 107 -6.39 0.05 20.30
N GLY A 108 -6.11 1.07 19.47
CA GLY A 108 -5.37 2.27 19.88
C GLY A 108 -5.97 3.53 19.30
N THR A 109 -5.60 4.69 19.86
CA THR A 109 -6.05 5.99 19.38
C THR A 109 -5.52 6.24 17.96
N PHE A 110 -6.40 6.65 17.05
CA PHE A 110 -6.04 6.97 15.67
C PHE A 110 -6.75 8.23 15.18
N MET A 111 -5.99 9.20 14.71
CA MET A 111 -6.50 10.48 14.20
C MET A 111 -7.48 11.17 15.17
N GLY A 112 -7.18 11.11 16.49
CA GLY A 112 -8.01 11.72 17.53
C GLY A 112 -9.23 10.89 17.95
N ILE A 113 -9.39 9.68 17.41
CA ILE A 113 -10.47 8.76 17.77
C ILE A 113 -9.94 7.74 18.76
N GLU A 114 -10.54 7.68 19.93
CA GLU A 114 -10.21 6.71 20.98
C GLU A 114 -10.53 5.27 20.54
N PRO A 115 -9.79 4.27 21.06
CA PRO A 115 -10.01 2.87 20.68
C PRO A 115 -11.42 2.42 21.01
N THR A 116 -12.07 1.80 20.04
CA THR A 116 -13.42 1.26 20.19
C THR A 116 -13.42 -0.21 20.59
N PHE A 117 -12.29 -0.89 20.45
CA PHE A 117 -12.13 -2.34 20.66
C PHE A 117 -13.05 -3.19 19.78
N GLN A 118 -13.54 -2.61 18.68
CA GLN A 118 -14.37 -3.29 17.71
C GLN A 118 -13.52 -3.88 16.58
N LYS A 119 -13.99 -4.98 16.00
CA LYS A 119 -13.50 -5.43 14.71
C LYS A 119 -13.87 -4.42 13.64
N VAL A 120 -12.92 -4.08 12.81
CA VAL A 120 -13.08 -3.11 11.72
C VAL A 120 -12.66 -3.74 10.40
N GLU A 121 -13.29 -3.29 9.34
CA GLU A 121 -12.91 -3.58 7.97
C GLU A 121 -12.54 -2.26 7.28
N ILE A 122 -11.33 -2.20 6.76
CA ILE A 122 -10.80 -1.02 6.07
C ILE A 122 -10.58 -1.40 4.62
N ARG A 123 -11.43 -0.87 3.74
CA ARG A 123 -11.31 -1.09 2.30
C ARG A 123 -10.13 -0.32 1.74
N TYR A 124 -9.41 -0.91 0.78
CA TYR A 124 -8.34 -0.24 0.04
C TYR A 124 -8.40 -0.53 -1.45
N MET A 125 -7.85 0.43 -2.17
CA MET A 125 -7.45 0.29 -3.56
C MET A 125 -6.07 0.93 -3.66
N ASP A 126 -5.05 0.10 -3.77
CA ASP A 126 -3.67 0.53 -3.75
C ASP A 126 -3.02 0.39 -5.13
N PHE A 127 -2.15 1.33 -5.45
CA PHE A 127 -1.32 1.31 -6.63
C PHE A 127 0.14 1.41 -6.21
N TRP A 128 0.95 0.51 -6.73
CA TRP A 128 2.40 0.54 -6.51
C TRP A 128 3.12 0.64 -7.83
N LYS A 129 4.13 1.50 -7.88
CA LYS A 129 5.13 1.50 -8.93
C LYS A 129 6.41 0.91 -8.39
N VAL A 130 6.83 -0.22 -8.95
CA VAL A 130 8.06 -0.90 -8.56
C VAL A 130 9.16 -0.48 -9.51
N VAL A 131 10.19 0.17 -8.98
CA VAL A 131 11.39 0.59 -9.72
C VAL A 131 12.59 -0.25 -9.32
N ASP A 132 13.61 -0.25 -10.15
CA ASP A 132 14.84 -1.00 -9.89
C ASP A 132 15.70 -0.33 -8.81
#